data_201a8fc7e48d3baa1e95ba854da46c6e
#
_entry.id   201a8fc7e48d3baa1e95ba854da46c6e
#
_cell.length_a   1.000
_cell.length_b   1.000
_cell.length_c   1.000
_cell.angle_alpha   90.00
_cell.angle_beta   90.00
_cell.angle_gamma   90.00
#
_symmetry.space_group_name_H-M   'P 1'
#
loop_
_entity.id
_entity.type
_entity.pdbx_description
1 polymer ?
#
loop_
_entity_poly.entity_id
_entity_poly.type
_entity_poly.pdbx_seq_one_letter_code
_entity_poly.pdbx_strand_id
1 'polypeptide(L)'
;MRHDKATMNYQRKVLALFGFLLPLMAPILGFIAYDKNGPEFWWSISATFYATSNIFMIGTLAVFAFFLYTYKGYDIGDNATCSFSATMALGILVFPCQTSMTGATTGVLNLPTGLSHVIHCIIAALLFGSFAYMIGFRFTKSDSLFKTEGKMIRDKIYLICAYIIIGAMICQLFTSLFGIGWMTIVNETIMLWAFSFAWAVKSDCFKKFIDK
;
A
#
# COMPACT_ATOMS: atom_id res chain seq x y z
N MET A 1 28.05 -5.11 -8.92
CA MET A 1 27.38 -3.79 -9.15
C MET A 1 26.25 -3.83 -10.19
N ARG A 2 26.40 -4.46 -11.36
CA ARG A 2 25.33 -4.53 -12.40
C ARG A 2 24.17 -5.47 -11.99
N HIS A 3 24.48 -6.56 -11.32
CA HIS A 3 23.50 -7.55 -10.84
C HIS A 3 22.56 -6.97 -9.76
N ASP A 4 23.10 -6.15 -8.84
CA ASP A 4 22.30 -5.54 -7.77
C ASP A 4 21.25 -4.54 -8.28
N LYS A 5 21.61 -3.75 -9.32
CA LYS A 5 20.67 -2.80 -9.93
C LYS A 5 19.50 -3.49 -10.64
N ALA A 6 19.76 -4.61 -11.33
CA ALA A 6 18.71 -5.37 -12.01
C ALA A 6 17.74 -5.99 -11.01
N THR A 7 18.26 -6.56 -9.92
CA THR A 7 17.46 -7.14 -8.83
C THR A 7 16.58 -6.08 -8.15
N MET A 8 17.15 -4.91 -7.83
CA MET A 8 16.38 -3.80 -7.24
C MET A 8 15.29 -3.30 -8.17
N ASN A 9 15.55 -3.18 -9.48
CA ASN A 9 14.53 -2.78 -10.44
C ASN A 9 13.42 -3.82 -10.57
N TYR A 10 13.75 -5.10 -10.48
CA TYR A 10 12.75 -6.16 -10.45
C TYR A 10 11.86 -6.06 -9.21
N GLN A 11 12.43 -5.88 -8.02
CA GLN A 11 11.67 -5.69 -6.78
C GLN A 11 10.70 -4.50 -6.87
N ARG A 12 11.17 -3.37 -7.42
CA ARG A 12 10.33 -2.18 -7.63
C ARG A 12 9.16 -2.45 -8.57
N LYS A 13 9.38 -3.21 -9.65
CA LYS A 13 8.31 -3.61 -10.59
C LYS A 13 7.29 -4.53 -9.92
N VAL A 14 7.75 -5.46 -9.09
CA VAL A 14 6.85 -6.36 -8.34
C VAL A 14 6.00 -5.57 -7.36
N LEU A 15 6.59 -4.66 -6.58
CA LEU A 15 5.83 -3.78 -5.68
C LEU A 15 4.79 -2.93 -6.43
N ALA A 16 5.17 -2.36 -7.58
CA ALA A 16 4.26 -1.61 -8.43
C ALA A 16 3.11 -2.48 -8.95
N LEU A 17 3.41 -3.68 -9.45
CA LEU A 17 2.41 -4.59 -10.00
C LEU A 17 1.41 -5.06 -8.94
N PHE A 18 1.90 -5.57 -7.82
CA PHE A 18 1.02 -6.09 -6.76
C PHE A 18 0.21 -4.99 -6.09
N GLY A 19 0.77 -3.80 -5.90
CA GLY A 19 0.01 -2.66 -5.38
C GLY A 19 -1.06 -2.16 -6.36
N PHE A 20 -0.84 -2.30 -7.66
CA PHE A 20 -1.87 -2.00 -8.66
C PHE A 20 -2.96 -3.07 -8.73
N LEU A 21 -2.58 -4.35 -8.63
CA LEU A 21 -3.49 -5.47 -8.73
C LEU A 21 -4.34 -5.68 -7.47
N LEU A 22 -3.82 -5.36 -6.28
CA LEU A 22 -4.52 -5.62 -5.02
C LEU A 22 -5.94 -5.02 -4.98
N PRO A 23 -6.14 -3.71 -5.26
CA PRO A 23 -7.48 -3.12 -5.20
C PRO A 23 -8.43 -3.59 -6.29
N LEU A 24 -7.91 -4.22 -7.36
CA LEU A 24 -8.72 -4.81 -8.42
C LEU A 24 -9.06 -6.27 -8.11
N MET A 25 -8.03 -7.08 -7.85
CA MET A 25 -8.18 -8.53 -7.75
C MET A 25 -8.86 -8.96 -6.44
N ALA A 26 -8.58 -8.31 -5.32
CA ALA A 26 -9.16 -8.73 -4.05
C ALA A 26 -10.70 -8.59 -4.05
N PRO A 27 -11.31 -7.46 -4.47
CA PRO A 27 -12.76 -7.36 -4.60
C PRO A 27 -13.34 -8.24 -5.71
N ILE A 28 -12.70 -8.33 -6.89
CA ILE A 28 -13.18 -9.14 -8.01
C ILE A 28 -13.22 -10.63 -7.65
N LEU A 29 -12.15 -11.15 -7.08
CA LEU A 29 -12.07 -12.54 -6.63
C LEU A 29 -13.06 -12.81 -5.49
N GLY A 30 -13.22 -11.87 -4.57
CA GLY A 30 -14.22 -11.95 -3.53
C GLY A 30 -15.65 -12.00 -4.11
N PHE A 31 -15.91 -11.22 -5.16
CA PHE A 31 -17.20 -11.24 -5.86
C PHE A 31 -17.46 -12.57 -6.60
N ILE A 32 -16.47 -13.10 -7.31
CA ILE A 32 -16.59 -14.38 -8.03
C ILE A 32 -16.84 -15.55 -7.08
N ALA A 33 -16.17 -15.52 -5.92
CA ALA A 33 -16.30 -16.55 -4.90
C ALA A 33 -17.45 -16.28 -3.91
N TYR A 34 -18.31 -15.28 -4.20
CA TYR A 34 -19.40 -14.87 -3.33
C TYR A 34 -20.47 -15.95 -3.22
N ASP A 35 -20.65 -16.45 -2.02
CA ASP A 35 -21.87 -17.16 -1.65
C ASP A 35 -22.94 -16.13 -1.26
N LYS A 36 -24.17 -16.28 -1.77
CA LYS A 36 -25.28 -15.31 -1.56
C LYS A 36 -25.60 -15.02 -0.09
N ASN A 37 -25.12 -15.84 0.82
CA ASN A 37 -25.23 -15.67 2.26
C ASN A 37 -23.92 -15.14 2.91
N GLY A 38 -22.93 -14.80 2.09
CA GLY A 38 -21.64 -14.29 2.57
C GLY A 38 -21.66 -12.81 2.84
N PRO A 39 -20.55 -12.29 3.40
CA PRO A 39 -20.48 -10.94 3.90
C PRO A 39 -20.39 -9.88 2.82
N GLU A 40 -20.86 -8.71 3.16
CA GLU A 40 -20.56 -7.50 2.43
C GLU A 40 -19.08 -7.09 2.65
N PHE A 41 -18.23 -7.24 1.64
CA PHE A 41 -16.82 -6.84 1.68
C PHE A 41 -16.49 -5.70 0.68
N TRP A 42 -17.49 -5.16 0.01
CA TRP A 42 -17.35 -4.15 -1.06
C TRP A 42 -16.79 -2.82 -0.61
N TRP A 43 -16.89 -2.51 0.66
CA TRP A 43 -16.62 -1.19 1.19
C TRP A 43 -15.14 -0.96 1.56
N SER A 44 -14.31 -2.02 1.62
CA SER A 44 -12.88 -1.91 1.95
C SER A 44 -12.08 -3.08 1.37
N ILE A 45 -10.87 -2.80 0.89
CA ILE A 45 -9.91 -3.83 0.49
C ILE A 45 -9.55 -4.69 1.72
N SER A 46 -9.38 -4.06 2.89
CA SER A 46 -9.08 -4.76 4.13
C SER A 46 -10.19 -5.72 4.55
N ALA A 47 -11.45 -5.44 4.22
CA ALA A 47 -12.57 -6.34 4.50
C ALA A 47 -12.50 -7.66 3.70
N THR A 48 -11.78 -7.69 2.57
CA THR A 48 -11.55 -8.92 1.80
C THR A 48 -10.73 -9.98 2.56
N PHE A 49 -10.14 -9.61 3.72
CA PHE A 49 -9.54 -10.55 4.65
C PHE A 49 -10.51 -11.65 5.10
N TYR A 50 -11.81 -11.35 5.18
CA TYR A 50 -12.85 -12.30 5.57
C TYR A 50 -13.55 -12.98 4.38
N ALA A 51 -13.22 -12.57 3.17
CA ALA A 51 -13.76 -13.19 1.95
C ALA A 51 -12.99 -14.47 1.59
N THR A 52 -13.57 -15.31 0.75
CA THR A 52 -12.88 -16.47 0.18
C THR A 52 -11.64 -16.10 -0.64
N SER A 53 -11.53 -14.85 -1.07
CA SER A 53 -10.36 -14.28 -1.74
C SER A 53 -9.24 -13.81 -0.82
N ASN A 54 -9.33 -14.07 0.49
CA ASN A 54 -8.38 -13.60 1.50
C ASN A 54 -6.92 -13.96 1.18
N ILE A 55 -6.70 -15.11 0.57
CA ILE A 55 -5.36 -15.58 0.19
C ILE A 55 -4.65 -14.60 -0.76
N PHE A 56 -5.40 -13.90 -1.61
CA PHE A 56 -4.82 -12.90 -2.51
C PHE A 56 -4.37 -11.66 -1.73
N MET A 57 -5.19 -11.17 -0.81
CA MET A 57 -4.83 -10.04 0.06
C MET A 57 -3.64 -10.39 0.96
N ILE A 58 -3.71 -11.54 1.64
CA ILE A 58 -2.63 -12.02 2.54
C ILE A 58 -1.34 -12.21 1.75
N GLY A 59 -1.40 -12.90 0.61
CA GLY A 59 -0.25 -13.12 -0.26
C GLY A 59 0.37 -11.82 -0.76
N THR A 60 -0.43 -10.85 -1.17
CA THR A 60 0.05 -9.55 -1.65
C THR A 60 0.74 -8.77 -0.54
N LEU A 61 0.16 -8.68 0.66
CA LEU A 61 0.79 -7.99 1.79
C LEU A 61 2.06 -8.69 2.28
N ALA A 62 2.10 -10.03 2.23
CA ALA A 62 3.32 -10.80 2.52
C ALA A 62 4.42 -10.51 1.50
N VAL A 63 4.09 -10.45 0.20
CA VAL A 63 5.01 -10.06 -0.87
C VAL A 63 5.51 -8.62 -0.66
N PHE A 64 4.63 -7.69 -0.30
CA PHE A 64 5.02 -6.32 0.02
C PHE A 64 6.02 -6.29 1.18
N ALA A 65 5.71 -6.95 2.28
CA ALA A 65 6.59 -6.99 3.43
C ALA A 65 7.96 -7.58 3.06
N PHE A 66 7.99 -8.71 2.35
CA PHE A 66 9.23 -9.34 1.93
C PHE A 66 10.10 -8.42 1.07
N PHE A 67 9.52 -7.81 0.03
CA PHE A 67 10.28 -6.94 -0.86
C PHE A 67 10.68 -5.63 -0.20
N LEU A 68 9.86 -5.06 0.68
CA LEU A 68 10.22 -3.86 1.43
C LEU A 68 11.32 -4.13 2.46
N TYR A 69 11.32 -5.27 3.16
CA TYR A 69 12.40 -5.65 4.08
C TYR A 69 13.72 -5.91 3.36
N THR A 70 13.67 -6.48 2.16
CA THR A 70 14.87 -6.80 1.38
C THR A 70 15.34 -5.63 0.51
N TYR A 71 14.55 -4.55 0.43
CA TYR A 71 14.90 -3.38 -0.36
C TYR A 71 16.09 -2.64 0.23
N LYS A 72 17.10 -2.41 -0.61
CA LYS A 72 18.26 -1.59 -0.27
C LYS A 72 18.17 -0.25 -1.00
N GLY A 73 17.90 0.80 -0.25
CA GLY A 73 17.88 2.18 -0.75
C GLY A 73 19.26 2.81 -0.81
N TYR A 74 19.32 4.12 -0.93
CA TYR A 74 20.57 4.88 -0.98
C TYR A 74 21.26 4.99 0.38
N ASP A 75 20.48 5.04 1.45
CA ASP A 75 20.99 5.23 2.81
C ASP A 75 20.18 4.42 3.86
N ILE A 76 20.66 4.49 5.12
CA ILE A 76 20.02 3.81 6.26
C ILE A 76 18.55 4.26 6.43
N GLY A 77 18.26 5.54 6.18
CA GLY A 77 16.90 6.05 6.29
C GLY A 77 15.93 5.48 5.27
N ASP A 78 16.40 5.14 4.04
CA ASP A 78 15.59 4.43 3.05
C ASP A 78 15.25 3.03 3.56
N ASN A 79 16.26 2.31 4.06
CA ASN A 79 16.09 0.97 4.58
C ASN A 79 15.17 0.95 5.80
N ALA A 80 15.34 1.90 6.73
CA ALA A 80 14.50 2.03 7.92
C ALA A 80 13.03 2.31 7.56
N THR A 81 12.79 3.20 6.60
CA THR A 81 11.44 3.52 6.13
C THR A 81 10.78 2.30 5.46
N CYS A 82 11.52 1.59 4.60
CA CYS A 82 11.01 0.38 3.98
C CYS A 82 10.72 -0.73 5.01
N SER A 83 11.62 -0.95 5.97
CA SER A 83 11.41 -1.93 7.04
C SER A 83 10.22 -1.57 7.93
N PHE A 84 10.04 -0.28 8.26
CA PHE A 84 8.86 0.19 8.98
C PHE A 84 7.57 -0.09 8.19
N SER A 85 7.54 0.27 6.90
CA SER A 85 6.39 0.00 6.03
C SER A 85 6.09 -1.50 5.94
N ALA A 86 7.12 -2.34 5.84
CA ALA A 86 6.98 -3.79 5.84
C ALA A 86 6.36 -4.33 7.14
N THR A 87 6.81 -3.80 8.29
CA THR A 87 6.24 -4.15 9.60
C THR A 87 4.76 -3.77 9.67
N MET A 88 4.41 -2.56 9.19
CA MET A 88 3.01 -2.12 9.16
C MET A 88 2.16 -3.00 8.22
N ALA A 89 2.67 -3.40 7.06
CA ALA A 89 1.97 -4.30 6.15
C ALA A 89 1.67 -5.67 6.79
N LEU A 90 2.61 -6.24 7.55
CA LEU A 90 2.35 -7.45 8.33
C LEU A 90 1.38 -7.20 9.49
N GLY A 91 1.46 -6.03 10.12
CA GLY A 91 0.53 -5.64 11.18
C GLY A 91 -0.93 -5.63 10.72
N ILE A 92 -1.21 -5.21 9.48
CA ILE A 92 -2.55 -5.30 8.86
C ILE A 92 -3.11 -6.73 8.89
N LEU A 93 -2.26 -7.74 8.67
CA LEU A 93 -2.65 -9.15 8.69
C LEU A 93 -2.87 -9.69 10.10
N VAL A 94 -2.11 -9.20 11.07
CA VAL A 94 -2.22 -9.63 12.48
C VAL A 94 -3.46 -9.04 13.16
N PHE A 95 -3.79 -7.78 12.81
CA PHE A 95 -4.91 -7.03 13.36
C PHE A 95 -5.94 -6.72 12.26
N PRO A 96 -6.83 -7.65 11.93
CA PRO A 96 -7.82 -7.41 10.88
C PRO A 96 -8.87 -6.39 11.31
N CYS A 97 -9.49 -5.74 10.32
CA CYS A 97 -10.55 -4.76 10.56
C CYS A 97 -11.84 -5.42 11.05
N GLN A 98 -12.75 -4.64 11.62
CA GLN A 98 -14.11 -5.08 11.93
C GLN A 98 -14.97 -5.08 10.67
N THR A 99 -15.82 -6.09 10.52
CA THR A 99 -16.87 -6.19 9.49
C THR A 99 -18.16 -6.71 10.12
N SER A 100 -19.25 -6.74 9.37
CA SER A 100 -20.52 -7.36 9.79
C SER A 100 -20.40 -8.86 10.10
N MET A 101 -19.31 -9.50 9.65
CA MET A 101 -19.03 -10.94 9.84
C MET A 101 -18.18 -11.27 11.05
N THR A 102 -17.54 -10.27 11.63
CA THR A 102 -16.65 -10.51 12.77
C THR A 102 -17.46 -10.85 14.01
N GLY A 103 -17.04 -11.93 14.70
CA GLY A 103 -17.58 -12.28 16.02
C GLY A 103 -17.08 -11.32 17.12
N ALA A 104 -17.20 -11.76 18.36
CA ALA A 104 -16.72 -11.00 19.53
C ALA A 104 -15.20 -10.79 19.51
N THR A 105 -14.47 -11.75 18.94
CA THR A 105 -13.00 -11.72 18.82
C THR A 105 -12.57 -11.99 17.37
N THR A 106 -11.38 -11.53 17.01
CA THR A 106 -10.83 -11.69 15.66
C THR A 106 -9.30 -11.72 15.62
N GLY A 107 -8.76 -12.13 14.46
CA GLY A 107 -7.32 -12.19 14.20
C GLY A 107 -6.60 -13.34 14.89
N VAL A 108 -5.31 -13.50 14.57
CA VAL A 108 -4.45 -14.56 15.11
C VAL A 108 -4.27 -14.47 16.64
N LEU A 109 -4.41 -13.27 17.19
CA LEU A 109 -4.27 -13.02 18.63
C LEU A 109 -5.61 -13.14 19.40
N ASN A 110 -6.69 -13.45 18.69
CA ASN A 110 -8.03 -13.59 19.25
C ASN A 110 -8.45 -12.41 20.15
N LEU A 111 -8.16 -11.19 19.69
CA LEU A 111 -8.47 -9.95 20.39
C LEU A 111 -9.95 -9.57 20.24
N PRO A 112 -10.51 -8.80 21.20
CA PRO A 112 -11.81 -8.18 21.03
C PRO A 112 -11.85 -7.42 19.69
N THR A 113 -12.90 -7.64 18.89
CA THR A 113 -13.00 -7.16 17.51
C THR A 113 -12.84 -5.65 17.42
N GLY A 114 -13.48 -4.88 18.33
CA GLY A 114 -13.34 -3.43 18.36
C GLY A 114 -11.89 -2.97 18.62
N LEU A 115 -11.17 -3.65 19.50
CA LEU A 115 -9.76 -3.35 19.78
C LEU A 115 -8.88 -3.65 18.55
N SER A 116 -9.07 -4.81 17.92
CA SER A 116 -8.36 -5.17 16.68
C SER A 116 -8.59 -4.13 15.58
N HIS A 117 -9.83 -3.67 15.42
CA HIS A 117 -10.19 -2.65 14.44
C HIS A 117 -9.48 -1.31 14.67
N VAL A 118 -9.45 -0.83 15.91
CA VAL A 118 -8.74 0.42 16.25
C VAL A 118 -7.26 0.30 15.95
N ILE A 119 -6.63 -0.82 16.36
CA ILE A 119 -5.21 -1.08 16.05
C ILE A 119 -4.99 -1.15 14.54
N HIS A 120 -5.87 -1.84 13.80
CA HIS A 120 -5.84 -1.90 12.33
C HIS A 120 -5.85 -0.51 11.70
N CYS A 121 -6.76 0.36 12.11
CA CYS A 121 -6.86 1.72 11.58
C CYS A 121 -5.58 2.53 11.82
N ILE A 122 -5.00 2.41 13.02
CA ILE A 122 -3.72 3.08 13.35
C ILE A 122 -2.59 2.54 12.46
N ILE A 123 -2.48 1.22 12.32
CA ILE A 123 -1.45 0.58 11.50
C ILE A 123 -1.62 0.95 10.02
N ALA A 124 -2.86 0.98 9.51
CA ALA A 124 -3.15 1.41 8.14
C ALA A 124 -2.74 2.86 7.90
N ALA A 125 -3.05 3.77 8.84
CA ALA A 125 -2.63 5.16 8.75
C ALA A 125 -1.09 5.29 8.76
N LEU A 126 -0.39 4.54 9.60
CA LEU A 126 1.07 4.49 9.64
C LEU A 126 1.66 3.90 8.36
N LEU A 127 1.04 2.86 7.78
CA LEU A 127 1.47 2.27 6.52
C LEU A 127 1.39 3.27 5.37
N PHE A 128 0.21 3.88 5.14
CA PHE A 128 0.04 4.84 4.06
C PHE A 128 0.82 6.14 4.30
N GLY A 129 0.92 6.60 5.55
CA GLY A 129 1.78 7.71 5.93
C GLY A 129 3.26 7.45 5.62
N SER A 130 3.74 6.23 5.91
CA SER A 130 5.10 5.82 5.56
C SER A 130 5.33 5.75 4.04
N PHE A 131 4.33 5.34 3.27
CA PHE A 131 4.38 5.36 1.81
C PHE A 131 4.47 6.79 1.28
N ALA A 132 3.63 7.71 1.77
CA ALA A 132 3.68 9.12 1.39
C ALA A 132 5.05 9.74 1.74
N TYR A 133 5.58 9.48 2.93
CA TYR A 133 6.91 9.93 3.35
C TYR A 133 8.01 9.36 2.44
N MET A 134 8.00 8.06 2.19
CA MET A 134 8.98 7.40 1.32
C MET A 134 8.96 8.00 -0.09
N ILE A 135 7.80 8.17 -0.68
CA ILE A 135 7.64 8.68 -2.05
C ILE A 135 8.01 10.16 -2.11
N GLY A 136 7.50 10.98 -1.20
CA GLY A 136 7.69 12.42 -1.22
C GLY A 136 9.09 12.88 -0.82
N PHE A 137 9.72 12.19 0.14
CA PHE A 137 11.00 12.64 0.69
C PHE A 137 12.18 11.75 0.34
N ARG A 138 11.98 10.41 0.27
CA ARG A 138 13.09 9.49 0.03
C ARG A 138 13.37 9.31 -1.47
N PHE A 139 12.33 9.21 -2.32
CA PHE A 139 12.50 9.05 -3.76
C PHE A 139 12.98 10.32 -4.46
N THR A 140 12.70 11.49 -3.89
CA THR A 140 13.13 12.79 -4.41
C THR A 140 14.57 13.15 -4.09
N LYS A 141 15.23 12.40 -3.19
CA LYS A 141 16.66 12.62 -2.89
C LYS A 141 17.54 12.51 -4.14
N SER A 142 18.60 13.32 -4.16
CA SER A 142 19.63 13.32 -5.20
C SER A 142 20.97 13.62 -4.56
N ASP A 143 21.99 12.85 -4.92
CA ASP A 143 23.38 13.11 -4.49
C ASP A 143 24.08 14.13 -5.41
N SER A 144 23.45 14.49 -6.54
CA SER A 144 23.99 15.46 -7.50
C SER A 144 23.50 16.87 -7.20
N LEU A 145 24.43 17.82 -7.25
CA LEU A 145 24.13 19.26 -7.13
C LEU A 145 23.21 19.77 -8.25
N PHE A 146 23.30 19.16 -9.44
CA PHE A 146 22.46 19.51 -10.58
C PHE A 146 21.57 18.30 -10.93
N LYS A 147 20.25 18.53 -10.92
CA LYS A 147 19.28 17.51 -11.31
C LYS A 147 19.11 17.56 -12.84
N THR A 148 19.11 16.38 -13.48
CA THR A 148 18.73 16.26 -14.90
C THR A 148 17.23 16.55 -15.08
N GLU A 149 16.81 16.93 -16.29
CA GLU A 149 15.39 17.18 -16.59
C GLU A 149 14.52 15.97 -16.24
N GLY A 150 14.94 14.78 -16.63
CA GLY A 150 14.23 13.55 -16.29
C GLY A 150 14.12 13.33 -14.79
N LYS A 151 15.13 13.70 -13.99
CA LYS A 151 15.05 13.63 -12.51
C LYS A 151 14.04 14.64 -11.97
N MET A 152 14.00 15.86 -12.51
CA MET A 152 13.01 16.85 -12.09
C MET A 152 11.57 16.44 -12.40
N ILE A 153 11.33 15.80 -13.55
CA ILE A 153 10.01 15.24 -13.88
C ILE A 153 9.63 14.14 -12.91
N ARG A 154 10.54 13.19 -12.63
CA ARG A 154 10.29 12.12 -11.66
C ARG A 154 10.00 12.67 -10.26
N ASP A 155 10.74 13.67 -9.80
CA ASP A 155 10.52 14.29 -8.50
C ASP A 155 9.12 14.94 -8.39
N LYS A 156 8.65 15.61 -9.45
CA LYS A 156 7.29 16.16 -9.52
C LYS A 156 6.24 15.05 -9.42
N ILE A 157 6.43 13.95 -10.16
CA ILE A 157 5.52 12.80 -10.10
C ILE A 157 5.47 12.21 -8.68
N TYR A 158 6.62 12.03 -8.02
CA TYR A 158 6.67 11.53 -6.65
C TYR A 158 5.93 12.45 -5.66
N LEU A 159 6.12 13.76 -5.76
CA LEU A 159 5.41 14.72 -4.92
C LEU A 159 3.89 14.66 -5.15
N ILE A 160 3.45 14.59 -6.41
CA ILE A 160 2.02 14.44 -6.73
C ILE A 160 1.46 13.16 -6.12
N CYS A 161 2.14 12.02 -6.28
CA CYS A 161 1.71 10.75 -5.68
C CYS A 161 1.64 10.84 -4.15
N ALA A 162 2.62 11.46 -3.50
CA ALA A 162 2.62 11.64 -2.06
C ALA A 162 1.44 12.51 -1.59
N TYR A 163 1.15 13.62 -2.29
CA TYR A 163 -0.01 14.47 -1.98
C TYR A 163 -1.34 13.76 -2.22
N ILE A 164 -1.45 12.92 -3.25
CA ILE A 164 -2.64 12.09 -3.50
C ILE A 164 -2.86 11.13 -2.32
N ILE A 165 -1.81 10.46 -1.83
CA ILE A 165 -1.93 9.57 -0.66
C ILE A 165 -2.38 10.35 0.56
N ILE A 166 -1.75 11.49 0.87
CA ILE A 166 -2.12 12.32 2.03
C ILE A 166 -3.56 12.82 1.90
N GLY A 167 -3.96 13.30 0.73
CA GLY A 167 -5.33 13.76 0.47
C GLY A 167 -6.37 12.65 0.66
N ALA A 168 -6.08 11.44 0.16
CA ALA A 168 -6.95 10.29 0.35
C ALA A 168 -7.01 9.83 1.82
N MET A 169 -5.91 9.92 2.58
CA MET A 169 -5.90 9.66 4.03
C MET A 169 -6.79 10.65 4.79
N ILE A 170 -6.70 11.93 4.45
CA ILE A 170 -7.55 12.98 5.04
C ILE A 170 -9.03 12.72 4.67
N CYS A 171 -9.29 12.40 3.39
CA CYS A 171 -10.63 12.03 2.94
C CYS A 171 -11.17 10.81 3.70
N GLN A 172 -10.33 9.79 3.93
CA GLN A 172 -10.69 8.61 4.70
C GLN A 172 -11.09 8.95 6.14
N LEU A 173 -10.36 9.86 6.78
CA LEU A 173 -10.70 10.32 8.12
C LEU A 173 -12.10 10.97 8.13
N PHE A 174 -12.38 11.89 7.21
CA PHE A 174 -13.68 12.53 7.10
C PHE A 174 -14.80 11.54 6.78
N THR A 175 -14.61 10.66 5.79
CA THR A 175 -15.64 9.68 5.42
C THR A 175 -15.95 8.70 6.54
N SER A 176 -14.95 8.34 7.36
CA SER A 176 -15.14 7.53 8.57
C SER A 176 -15.94 8.27 9.64
N LEU A 177 -15.66 9.55 9.87
CA LEU A 177 -16.41 10.39 10.83
C LEU A 177 -17.87 10.59 10.43
N PHE A 178 -18.16 10.69 9.13
CA PHE A 178 -19.53 10.86 8.59
C PHE A 178 -20.23 9.52 8.28
N GLY A 179 -19.62 8.38 8.56
CA GLY A 179 -20.20 7.05 8.35
C GLY A 179 -20.39 6.67 6.87
N ILE A 180 -19.60 7.25 5.95
CA ILE A 180 -19.67 6.97 4.50
C ILE A 180 -18.76 5.75 4.18
N GLY A 181 -19.18 4.57 4.60
CA GLY A 181 -18.36 3.35 4.57
C GLY A 181 -17.84 2.97 3.18
N TRP A 182 -18.66 3.08 2.11
CA TRP A 182 -18.27 2.70 0.75
C TRP A 182 -17.10 3.54 0.18
N MET A 183 -16.85 4.74 0.70
CA MET A 183 -15.70 5.55 0.29
C MET A 183 -14.37 4.96 0.72
N THR A 184 -14.36 4.05 1.68
CA THR A 184 -13.12 3.41 2.16
C THR A 184 -12.39 2.68 1.04
N ILE A 185 -13.09 1.85 0.25
CA ILE A 185 -12.48 1.14 -0.87
C ILE A 185 -11.93 2.09 -1.94
N VAL A 186 -12.60 3.21 -2.16
CA VAL A 186 -12.15 4.24 -3.11
C VAL A 186 -10.86 4.89 -2.63
N ASN A 187 -10.82 5.30 -1.36
CA ASN A 187 -9.65 5.93 -0.77
C ASN A 187 -8.45 4.96 -0.70
N GLU A 188 -8.67 3.71 -0.27
CA GLU A 188 -7.64 2.66 -0.25
C GLU A 188 -7.10 2.40 -1.67
N THR A 189 -7.98 2.34 -2.67
CA THR A 189 -7.59 2.16 -4.08
C THR A 189 -6.72 3.31 -4.58
N ILE A 190 -7.14 4.56 -4.32
CA ILE A 190 -6.38 5.75 -4.72
C ILE A 190 -4.98 5.75 -4.07
N MET A 191 -4.88 5.44 -2.78
CA MET A 191 -3.60 5.37 -2.07
C MET A 191 -2.68 4.29 -2.64
N LEU A 192 -3.21 3.09 -2.90
CA LEU A 192 -2.44 1.97 -3.46
C LEU A 192 -2.01 2.25 -4.91
N TRP A 193 -2.85 2.86 -5.73
CA TRP A 193 -2.47 3.19 -7.10
C TRP A 193 -1.44 4.30 -7.17
N ALA A 194 -1.53 5.33 -6.32
CA ALA A 194 -0.50 6.37 -6.23
C ALA A 194 0.85 5.78 -5.77
N PHE A 195 0.84 4.89 -4.77
CA PHE A 195 2.02 4.12 -4.35
C PHE A 195 2.60 3.31 -5.52
N SER A 196 1.76 2.54 -6.20
CA SER A 196 2.17 1.66 -7.30
C SER A 196 2.76 2.43 -8.47
N PHE A 197 2.15 3.56 -8.83
CA PHE A 197 2.65 4.42 -9.90
C PHE A 197 4.01 5.00 -9.56
N ALA A 198 4.20 5.48 -8.32
CA ALA A 198 5.51 5.98 -7.87
C ALA A 198 6.60 4.90 -7.96
N TRP A 199 6.30 3.66 -7.55
CA TRP A 199 7.24 2.54 -7.67
C TRP A 199 7.49 2.14 -9.13
N ALA A 200 6.48 2.19 -10.00
CA ALA A 200 6.65 1.96 -11.43
C ALA A 200 7.60 3.00 -12.07
N VAL A 201 7.45 4.26 -11.73
CA VAL A 201 8.37 5.34 -12.14
C VAL A 201 9.79 5.10 -11.59
N LYS A 202 9.89 4.67 -10.32
CA LYS A 202 11.19 4.35 -9.67
C LYS A 202 11.88 3.12 -10.26
N SER A 203 11.13 2.22 -10.89
CA SER A 203 11.64 1.00 -11.54
C SER A 203 12.08 1.21 -12.99
N ASP A 204 12.17 2.46 -13.45
CA ASP A 204 12.51 2.81 -14.84
C ASP A 204 11.50 2.31 -15.90
N CYS A 205 10.28 1.90 -15.52
CA CYS A 205 9.25 1.49 -16.49
C CYS A 205 8.93 2.59 -17.51
N PHE A 206 9.01 3.84 -17.11
CA PHE A 206 8.71 5.02 -17.95
C PHE A 206 9.95 5.77 -18.43
N LYS A 207 11.14 5.19 -18.29
CA LYS A 207 12.42 5.85 -18.62
C LYS A 207 12.44 6.43 -20.03
N LYS A 208 11.97 5.68 -21.04
CA LYS A 208 11.94 6.12 -22.44
C LYS A 208 11.06 7.36 -22.69
N PHE A 209 10.08 7.61 -21.82
CA PHE A 209 9.16 8.75 -21.94
C PHE A 209 9.63 9.96 -21.14
N ILE A 210 10.36 9.73 -20.04
CA ILE A 210 10.78 10.76 -19.09
C ILE A 210 12.16 11.32 -19.45
N ASP A 211 13.08 10.49 -19.91
CA ASP A 211 14.47 10.85 -20.22
C ASP A 211 14.67 11.06 -21.75
N LYS A 212 13.74 11.80 -22.40
CA LYS A 212 13.85 12.19 -23.81
C LYS A 212 14.85 13.29 -24.01
#